data_dcaa165d30000a68b63b816ad868e1a7
#
_entry.id   dcaa165d30000a68b63b816ad868e1a7
#
_cell.length_a   1.000
_cell.length_b   1.000
_cell.length_c   1.000
_cell.angle_alpha   90.00
_cell.angle_beta   90.00
_cell.angle_gamma   90.00
#
_symmetry.space_group_name_H-M   'P 1'
#
loop_
_entity.id
_entity.type
_entity.pdbx_description
1 polymer ?
#
loop_
_entity_poly.entity_id
_entity_poly.type
_entity_poly.pdbx_seq_one_letter_code
_entity_poly.pdbx_strand_id
1 'polypeptide(L)'
;MKYVENLESVNKKITILNEGLKITEDAILLSKFIKKYNKKSGEFLEIGAGQGIISILISEISKVSKIFAVEIQKEIFEILGKNIKNNFLENKIIPINKNIKEITGQFDVIFSNPPYKKINSGKLPRKESEKISKYEILLTLKELFSEIKRLLKNYGEFFVIVPNDRLNEVFSYVYANKMNILEIEINKYKNRDLVILHGKKGEKNSEIKFL
;
A
#
# COMPACT_ATOMS: atom_id res chain seq x y z
N MET A 1 -14.29 18.46 -6.48
CA MET A 1 -15.09 17.87 -7.57
C MET A 1 -14.73 16.38 -7.64
N LYS A 2 -15.68 15.48 -7.88
CA LYS A 2 -15.46 14.03 -7.99
C LYS A 2 -15.60 13.63 -9.44
N TYR A 3 -14.82 12.70 -9.92
CA TYR A 3 -14.97 12.09 -11.24
C TYR A 3 -14.77 10.56 -11.15
N VAL A 4 -15.20 9.84 -12.18
CA VAL A 4 -15.12 8.38 -12.25
C VAL A 4 -14.07 8.00 -13.28
N GLU A 5 -13.16 7.11 -12.90
CA GLU A 5 -12.21 6.46 -13.83
C GLU A 5 -12.50 4.96 -13.92
N ASN A 6 -12.22 4.38 -15.08
CA ASN A 6 -12.32 2.95 -15.31
C ASN A 6 -10.98 2.27 -15.03
N LEU A 7 -11.01 1.20 -14.25
CA LEU A 7 -9.89 0.27 -14.11
C LEU A 7 -10.09 -0.88 -15.11
N GLU A 8 -9.70 -0.65 -16.37
CA GLU A 8 -9.95 -1.59 -17.48
C GLU A 8 -9.43 -3.00 -17.22
N SER A 9 -8.28 -3.12 -16.55
CA SER A 9 -7.63 -4.40 -16.23
C SER A 9 -8.46 -5.34 -15.35
N VAL A 10 -9.49 -4.82 -14.65
CA VAL A 10 -10.37 -5.57 -13.74
C VAL A 10 -11.84 -5.26 -13.97
N ASN A 11 -12.17 -4.52 -15.04
CA ASN A 11 -13.54 -4.08 -15.35
C ASN A 11 -14.25 -3.43 -14.14
N LYS A 12 -13.56 -2.55 -13.44
CA LYS A 12 -14.04 -1.85 -12.25
C LYS A 12 -14.03 -0.33 -12.46
N LYS A 13 -14.87 0.38 -11.71
CA LYS A 13 -14.97 1.84 -11.75
C LYS A 13 -14.55 2.41 -10.41
N ILE A 14 -13.75 3.46 -10.43
CA ILE A 14 -13.32 4.18 -9.23
C ILE A 14 -13.78 5.63 -9.29
N THR A 15 -14.43 6.06 -8.23
CA THR A 15 -14.68 7.48 -7.96
C THR A 15 -13.44 8.09 -7.36
N ILE A 16 -12.95 9.16 -7.94
CA ILE A 16 -11.75 9.88 -7.52
C ILE A 16 -12.13 11.28 -7.05
N LEU A 17 -11.57 11.71 -5.93
CA LEU A 17 -11.54 13.12 -5.57
C LEU A 17 -10.60 13.88 -6.49
N ASN A 18 -11.11 14.89 -7.19
CA ASN A 18 -10.36 15.74 -8.12
C ASN A 18 -9.26 16.61 -7.43
N GLU A 19 -8.83 16.25 -6.24
CA GLU A 19 -8.03 17.07 -5.36
C GLU A 19 -6.69 16.42 -4.99
N GLY A 20 -5.99 15.87 -5.99
CA GLY A 20 -4.62 15.39 -5.80
C GLY A 20 -4.47 13.87 -5.63
N LEU A 21 -5.56 13.13 -5.54
CA LEU A 21 -5.57 11.68 -5.41
C LEU A 21 -6.01 11.04 -6.74
N LYS A 22 -5.17 11.14 -7.76
CA LYS A 22 -5.37 10.43 -9.03
C LYS A 22 -5.01 8.95 -8.88
N ILE A 23 -5.48 8.12 -9.81
CA ILE A 23 -4.88 6.79 -9.99
C ILE A 23 -3.41 7.02 -10.33
N THR A 24 -2.53 6.61 -9.43
CA THR A 24 -1.11 6.78 -9.61
C THR A 24 -0.53 5.53 -10.24
N GLU A 25 0.51 5.69 -11.04
CA GLU A 25 1.23 4.58 -11.62
C GLU A 25 1.83 3.67 -10.55
N ASP A 26 2.25 4.25 -9.43
CA ASP A 26 2.73 3.55 -8.24
C ASP A 26 1.72 2.47 -7.78
N ALA A 27 0.43 2.82 -7.70
CA ALA A 27 -0.62 1.89 -7.30
C ALA A 27 -0.83 0.76 -8.33
N ILE A 28 -0.75 1.09 -9.63
CA ILE A 28 -0.86 0.10 -10.70
C ILE A 28 0.34 -0.85 -10.69
N LEU A 29 1.56 -0.32 -10.58
CA LEU A 29 2.79 -1.11 -10.52
C LEU A 29 2.77 -2.06 -9.32
N LEU A 30 2.48 -1.56 -8.12
CA LEU A 30 2.40 -2.39 -6.92
C LEU A 30 1.34 -3.48 -7.06
N SER A 31 0.16 -3.17 -7.58
CA SER A 31 -0.90 -4.17 -7.77
C SER A 31 -0.52 -5.27 -8.77
N LYS A 32 0.14 -4.91 -9.88
CA LYS A 32 0.65 -5.87 -10.87
C LYS A 32 1.73 -6.77 -10.25
N PHE A 33 2.63 -6.19 -9.46
CA PHE A 33 3.68 -6.92 -8.78
C PHE A 33 3.09 -7.91 -7.77
N ILE A 34 2.14 -7.49 -6.92
CA ILE A 34 1.43 -8.37 -5.98
C ILE A 34 0.76 -9.53 -6.74
N LYS A 35 0.05 -9.26 -7.84
CA LYS A 35 -0.60 -10.31 -8.66
C LYS A 35 0.41 -11.34 -9.17
N LYS A 36 1.60 -10.90 -9.58
CA LYS A 36 2.63 -11.75 -10.16
C LYS A 36 3.40 -12.57 -9.12
N TYR A 37 3.77 -11.94 -8.01
CA TYR A 37 4.73 -12.54 -7.06
C TYR A 37 4.10 -13.07 -5.78
N ASN A 38 2.90 -12.63 -5.39
CA ASN A 38 2.25 -13.18 -4.20
C ASN A 38 1.95 -14.66 -4.32
N LYS A 39 2.45 -15.44 -3.37
CA LYS A 39 2.18 -16.89 -3.26
C LYS A 39 1.27 -17.23 -2.07
N LYS A 40 1.03 -16.28 -1.18
CA LYS A 40 0.23 -16.46 0.02
C LYS A 40 -1.27 -16.46 -0.26
N SER A 41 -1.97 -17.21 0.55
CA SER A 41 -3.42 -17.19 0.66
C SER A 41 -3.82 -16.56 1.99
N GLY A 42 -5.05 -16.11 2.11
CA GLY A 42 -5.61 -15.69 3.39
C GLY A 42 -6.02 -14.23 3.45
N GLU A 43 -5.81 -13.61 4.61
CA GLU A 43 -6.24 -12.25 4.91
C GLU A 43 -5.12 -11.25 4.65
N PHE A 44 -5.45 -10.22 3.89
CA PHE A 44 -4.52 -9.17 3.47
C PHE A 44 -4.87 -7.85 4.16
N LEU A 45 -3.86 -7.03 4.42
CA LEU A 45 -4.01 -5.70 4.98
C LEU A 45 -3.38 -4.66 4.04
N GLU A 46 -4.16 -3.66 3.66
CA GLU A 46 -3.64 -2.43 3.03
C GLU A 46 -3.46 -1.34 4.08
N ILE A 47 -2.24 -0.81 4.21
CA ILE A 47 -1.96 0.33 5.08
C ILE A 47 -1.95 1.61 4.23
N GLY A 48 -2.85 2.55 4.57
CA GLY A 48 -3.04 3.78 3.78
C GLY A 48 -3.77 3.50 2.46
N ALA A 49 -4.97 2.92 2.55
CA ALA A 49 -5.69 2.43 1.38
C ALA A 49 -6.15 3.56 0.43
N GLY A 50 -6.18 4.80 0.89
CA GLY A 50 -6.65 5.90 0.08
C GLY A 50 -8.07 5.64 -0.42
N GLN A 51 -8.28 5.75 -1.72
CA GLN A 51 -9.58 5.51 -2.37
C GLN A 51 -9.81 4.04 -2.74
N GLY A 52 -8.89 3.13 -2.35
CA GLY A 52 -9.02 1.68 -2.52
C GLY A 52 -8.50 1.13 -3.85
N ILE A 53 -7.68 1.88 -4.58
CA ILE A 53 -7.22 1.48 -5.92
C ILE A 53 -6.53 0.12 -5.89
N ILE A 54 -5.54 -0.07 -5.01
CA ILE A 54 -4.75 -1.31 -4.96
C ILE A 54 -5.62 -2.46 -4.49
N SER A 55 -6.38 -2.29 -3.39
CA SER A 55 -7.33 -3.31 -2.88
C SER A 55 -8.31 -3.78 -3.95
N ILE A 56 -8.89 -2.85 -4.74
CA ILE A 56 -9.82 -3.19 -5.82
C ILE A 56 -9.09 -3.93 -6.95
N LEU A 57 -7.90 -3.48 -7.34
CA LEU A 57 -7.11 -4.14 -8.40
C LEU A 57 -6.72 -5.56 -8.03
N ILE A 58 -6.39 -5.85 -6.77
CA ILE A 58 -5.97 -7.19 -6.33
C ILE A 58 -7.12 -8.05 -5.80
N SER A 59 -8.34 -7.53 -5.71
CA SER A 59 -9.51 -8.26 -5.17
C SER A 59 -9.84 -9.54 -5.94
N GLU A 60 -9.43 -9.63 -7.20
CA GLU A 60 -9.67 -10.78 -8.08
C GLU A 60 -8.68 -11.93 -7.87
N ILE A 61 -7.63 -11.74 -7.07
CA ILE A 61 -6.71 -12.82 -6.74
C ILE A 61 -7.48 -13.89 -5.94
N SER A 62 -7.58 -15.10 -6.52
CA SER A 62 -8.36 -16.20 -5.92
C SER A 62 -7.89 -16.61 -4.52
N LYS A 63 -6.59 -16.47 -4.25
CA LYS A 63 -5.96 -16.79 -2.96
C LYS A 63 -6.27 -15.80 -1.84
N VAL A 64 -6.72 -14.60 -2.16
CA VAL A 64 -7.09 -13.59 -1.15
C VAL A 64 -8.48 -13.94 -0.63
N SER A 65 -8.61 -14.17 0.67
CA SER A 65 -9.92 -14.38 1.30
C SER A 65 -10.61 -13.05 1.58
N LYS A 66 -9.91 -12.14 2.25
CA LYS A 66 -10.37 -10.79 2.55
C LYS A 66 -9.22 -9.79 2.48
N ILE A 67 -9.55 -8.52 2.23
CA ILE A 67 -8.64 -7.39 2.27
C ILE A 67 -9.16 -6.39 3.28
N PHE A 68 -8.38 -6.10 4.32
CA PHE A 68 -8.67 -5.07 5.29
C PHE A 68 -7.99 -3.78 4.81
N ALA A 69 -8.78 -2.79 4.43
CA ALA A 69 -8.30 -1.55 3.82
C ALA A 69 -8.35 -0.41 4.85
N VAL A 70 -7.20 -0.07 5.44
CA VAL A 70 -7.09 0.94 6.51
C VAL A 70 -6.78 2.31 5.92
N GLU A 71 -7.66 3.28 6.19
CA GLU A 71 -7.49 4.68 5.82
C GLU A 71 -7.87 5.60 7.00
N ILE A 72 -6.95 6.47 7.38
CA ILE A 72 -7.11 7.35 8.56
C ILE A 72 -7.94 8.60 8.24
N GLN A 73 -7.87 9.11 7.01
CA GLN A 73 -8.55 10.31 6.59
C GLN A 73 -10.02 10.01 6.32
N LYS A 74 -10.91 10.50 7.17
CA LYS A 74 -12.36 10.23 7.12
C LYS A 74 -13.00 10.51 5.75
N GLU A 75 -12.67 11.65 5.15
CA GLU A 75 -13.22 12.04 3.84
C GLU A 75 -12.83 11.05 2.73
N ILE A 76 -11.57 10.56 2.76
CA ILE A 76 -11.05 9.60 1.78
C ILE A 76 -11.62 8.21 2.06
N PHE A 77 -11.74 7.83 3.32
CA PHE A 77 -12.41 6.59 3.75
C PHE A 77 -13.86 6.50 3.25
N GLU A 78 -14.63 7.60 3.28
CA GLU A 78 -15.98 7.60 2.73
C GLU A 78 -16.01 7.28 1.24
N ILE A 79 -14.99 7.69 0.49
CA ILE A 79 -14.85 7.36 -0.94
C ILE A 79 -14.42 5.94 -1.13
N LEU A 80 -13.49 5.45 -0.33
CA LEU A 80 -13.12 4.03 -0.29
C LEU A 80 -14.37 3.14 -0.14
N GLY A 81 -15.22 3.43 0.85
CA GLY A 81 -16.47 2.71 1.06
C GLY A 81 -17.41 2.76 -0.15
N LYS A 82 -17.56 3.94 -0.79
CA LYS A 82 -18.35 4.07 -2.03
C LYS A 82 -17.77 3.26 -3.18
N ASN A 83 -16.45 3.27 -3.35
CA ASN A 83 -15.79 2.50 -4.40
C ASN A 83 -15.95 1.00 -4.22
N ILE A 84 -15.85 0.51 -2.99
CA ILE A 84 -16.10 -0.89 -2.64
C ILE A 84 -17.53 -1.28 -3.01
N LYS A 85 -18.52 -0.50 -2.57
CA LYS A 85 -19.95 -0.75 -2.83
C LYS A 85 -20.28 -0.71 -4.33
N ASN A 86 -19.80 0.30 -5.04
CA ASN A 86 -20.05 0.47 -6.47
C ASN A 86 -19.46 -0.66 -7.34
N ASN A 87 -18.51 -1.41 -6.80
CA ASN A 87 -17.90 -2.56 -7.44
C ASN A 87 -18.35 -3.92 -6.88
N PHE A 88 -19.32 -3.93 -5.96
CA PHE A 88 -19.88 -5.16 -5.34
C PHE A 88 -18.79 -5.98 -4.61
N LEU A 89 -17.88 -5.29 -3.89
CA LEU A 89 -16.73 -5.91 -3.22
C LEU A 89 -16.85 -5.93 -1.69
N GLU A 90 -18.02 -5.66 -1.11
CA GLU A 90 -18.26 -5.59 0.34
C GLU A 90 -17.94 -6.91 1.05
N ASN A 91 -18.11 -8.03 0.35
CA ASN A 91 -17.76 -9.36 0.87
C ASN A 91 -16.26 -9.65 0.80
N LYS A 92 -15.49 -8.86 0.05
CA LYS A 92 -14.06 -9.07 -0.23
C LYS A 92 -13.17 -8.04 0.44
N ILE A 93 -13.58 -6.77 0.45
CA ILE A 93 -12.81 -5.65 0.99
C ILE A 93 -13.55 -5.04 2.18
N ILE A 94 -12.88 -5.00 3.32
CA ILE A 94 -13.39 -4.45 4.57
C ILE A 94 -12.70 -3.12 4.84
N PRO A 95 -13.37 -1.98 4.63
CA PRO A 95 -12.79 -0.68 4.90
C PRO A 95 -12.76 -0.39 6.40
N ILE A 96 -11.65 0.21 6.89
CA ILE A 96 -11.46 0.54 8.31
C ILE A 96 -10.96 1.97 8.43
N ASN A 97 -11.74 2.84 9.13
CA ASN A 97 -11.31 4.21 9.42
C ASN A 97 -10.66 4.28 10.80
N LYS A 98 -9.37 4.00 10.86
CA LYS A 98 -8.56 4.03 12.10
C LYS A 98 -7.12 4.39 11.81
N ASN A 99 -6.40 4.80 12.85
CA ASN A 99 -4.95 4.81 12.81
C ASN A 99 -4.44 3.36 12.75
N ILE A 100 -3.41 3.10 11.95
CA ILE A 100 -2.82 1.75 11.84
C ILE A 100 -2.33 1.22 13.20
N LYS A 101 -1.90 2.10 14.09
CA LYS A 101 -1.46 1.76 15.45
C LYS A 101 -2.59 1.17 16.33
N GLU A 102 -3.85 1.40 15.96
CA GLU A 102 -5.04 0.88 16.65
C GLU A 102 -5.53 -0.45 16.07
N ILE A 103 -4.97 -0.87 14.94
CA ILE A 103 -5.35 -2.14 14.32
C ILE A 103 -4.74 -3.28 15.13
N THR A 104 -5.57 -4.29 15.37
CA THR A 104 -5.18 -5.54 16.05
C THR A 104 -5.34 -6.72 15.09
N GLY A 105 -4.80 -7.88 15.48
CA GLY A 105 -4.82 -9.08 14.66
C GLY A 105 -3.51 -9.30 13.91
N GLN A 106 -3.49 -10.31 13.06
CA GLN A 106 -2.34 -10.67 12.25
C GLN A 106 -2.77 -11.09 10.85
N PHE A 107 -2.02 -10.67 9.84
CA PHE A 107 -2.36 -10.83 8.43
C PHE A 107 -1.31 -11.69 7.71
N ASP A 108 -1.75 -12.40 6.68
CA ASP A 108 -0.89 -13.23 5.85
C ASP A 108 -0.01 -12.38 4.93
N VAL A 109 -0.59 -11.29 4.42
CA VAL A 109 0.10 -10.33 3.56
C VAL A 109 -0.26 -8.90 3.98
N ILE A 110 0.76 -8.02 4.01
CA ILE A 110 0.58 -6.59 4.20
C ILE A 110 1.17 -5.84 3.02
N PHE A 111 0.44 -4.87 2.49
CA PHE A 111 0.95 -4.03 1.41
C PHE A 111 0.65 -2.56 1.65
N SER A 112 1.49 -1.70 1.07
CA SER A 112 1.35 -0.25 1.21
C SER A 112 2.01 0.50 0.05
N ASN A 113 1.34 1.56 -0.38
CA ASN A 113 1.92 2.65 -1.16
C ASN A 113 1.96 3.88 -0.23
N PRO A 114 2.94 4.00 0.67
CA PRO A 114 2.94 5.01 1.70
C PRO A 114 3.27 6.40 1.15
N PRO A 115 2.92 7.47 1.85
CA PRO A 115 3.50 8.78 1.58
C PRO A 115 5.01 8.71 1.84
N TYR A 116 5.84 9.21 0.90
CA TYR A 116 7.29 9.10 0.98
C TYR A 116 8.03 10.44 0.95
N LYS A 117 7.32 11.56 0.87
CA LYS A 117 7.95 12.88 0.93
C LYS A 117 8.19 13.30 2.39
N LYS A 118 9.43 13.67 2.71
CA LYS A 118 9.74 14.28 4.01
C LYS A 118 9.09 15.66 4.14
N ILE A 119 8.62 16.01 5.32
CA ILE A 119 7.93 17.28 5.60
C ILE A 119 8.72 18.50 5.10
N ASN A 120 10.04 18.45 5.14
CA ASN A 120 10.93 19.54 4.75
C ASN A 120 11.36 19.51 3.27
N SER A 121 10.79 18.64 2.43
CA SER A 121 11.17 18.48 1.03
C SER A 121 10.24 19.26 0.09
N GLY A 122 10.45 20.57 -0.05
CA GLY A 122 9.75 21.41 -1.02
C GLY A 122 8.49 22.12 -0.49
N LYS A 123 7.77 22.81 -1.40
CA LYS A 123 6.52 23.53 -1.04
C LYS A 123 5.42 22.53 -0.69
N LEU A 124 4.89 22.65 0.52
CA LEU A 124 3.72 21.85 0.96
C LEU A 124 2.49 22.22 0.11
N PRO A 125 1.66 21.23 -0.29
CA PRO A 125 0.38 21.50 -0.92
C PRO A 125 -0.52 22.36 -0.03
N ARG A 126 -1.43 23.12 -0.62
CA ARG A 126 -2.37 23.96 0.15
C ARG A 126 -3.44 23.15 0.89
N LYS A 127 -3.78 21.95 0.37
CA LYS A 127 -4.84 21.11 0.95
C LYS A 127 -4.27 20.08 1.92
N GLU A 128 -4.90 19.93 3.06
CA GLU A 128 -4.48 19.04 4.13
C GLU A 128 -4.49 17.56 3.71
N SER A 129 -5.53 17.12 3.00
CA SER A 129 -5.63 15.75 2.48
C SER A 129 -4.50 15.40 1.51
N GLU A 130 -4.08 16.33 0.68
CA GLU A 130 -2.96 16.16 -0.24
C GLU A 130 -1.61 16.18 0.48
N LYS A 131 -1.48 16.97 1.55
CA LYS A 131 -0.30 16.93 2.42
C LYS A 131 -0.14 15.56 3.06
N ILE A 132 -1.20 15.06 3.70
CA ILE A 132 -1.19 13.77 4.39
C ILE A 132 -0.90 12.63 3.42
N SER A 133 -1.47 12.63 2.21
CA SER A 133 -1.27 11.58 1.22
C SER A 133 0.10 11.57 0.55
N LYS A 134 0.82 12.69 0.57
CA LYS A 134 2.15 12.81 -0.08
C LYS A 134 3.31 12.87 0.89
N TYR A 135 3.07 13.34 2.12
CA TYR A 135 4.13 13.57 3.11
C TYR A 135 3.95 12.65 4.32
N GLU A 136 5.07 12.27 4.93
CA GLU A 136 5.13 11.44 6.13
C GLU A 136 4.64 12.19 7.39
N ILE A 137 3.42 12.68 7.37
CA ILE A 137 2.84 13.46 8.48
C ILE A 137 2.26 12.56 9.55
N LEU A 138 1.46 11.56 9.14
CA LEU A 138 0.74 10.68 10.06
C LEU A 138 1.40 9.32 10.22
N LEU A 139 2.27 8.93 9.28
CA LEU A 139 2.99 7.65 9.30
C LEU A 139 4.33 7.80 8.59
N THR A 140 5.41 7.71 9.34
CA THR A 140 6.77 7.66 8.79
C THR A 140 7.09 6.26 8.25
N LEU A 141 8.07 6.14 7.34
CA LEU A 141 8.53 4.82 6.88
C LEU A 141 9.02 3.94 8.04
N LYS A 142 9.67 4.52 9.05
CA LYS A 142 10.10 3.80 10.24
C LYS A 142 8.92 3.17 10.98
N GLU A 143 7.88 3.95 11.22
CA GLU A 143 6.64 3.47 11.85
C GLU A 143 5.93 2.44 11.00
N LEU A 144 5.85 2.66 9.67
CA LEU A 144 5.25 1.70 8.73
C LEU A 144 5.87 0.31 8.89
N PHE A 145 7.20 0.20 8.85
CA PHE A 145 7.87 -1.11 8.98
C PHE A 145 7.73 -1.72 10.37
N SER A 146 7.63 -0.90 11.42
CA SER A 146 7.30 -1.37 12.76
C SER A 146 5.89 -1.97 12.82
N GLU A 147 4.90 -1.31 12.21
CA GLU A 147 3.52 -1.79 12.15
C GLU A 147 3.38 -3.03 11.25
N ILE A 148 4.08 -3.06 10.11
CA ILE A 148 4.16 -4.27 9.27
C ILE A 148 4.67 -5.45 10.12
N LYS A 149 5.78 -5.27 10.86
CA LYS A 149 6.32 -6.32 11.74
C LYS A 149 5.32 -6.79 12.77
N ARG A 150 4.60 -5.87 13.41
CA ARG A 150 3.63 -6.16 14.47
C ARG A 150 2.44 -6.95 13.94
N LEU A 151 1.91 -6.55 12.78
CA LEU A 151 0.67 -7.05 12.20
C LEU A 151 0.87 -8.25 11.24
N LEU A 152 2.09 -8.57 10.82
CA LEU A 152 2.37 -9.74 10.01
C LEU A 152 2.38 -11.01 10.85
N LYS A 153 1.71 -12.06 10.38
CA LYS A 153 1.89 -13.43 10.87
C LYS A 153 3.36 -13.87 10.72
N ASN A 154 3.77 -14.86 11.47
CA ASN A 154 5.06 -15.51 11.22
C ASN A 154 5.04 -16.10 9.80
N TYR A 155 6.13 -15.86 9.05
CA TYR A 155 6.24 -16.19 7.63
C TYR A 155 5.27 -15.45 6.70
N GLY A 156 4.55 -14.44 7.20
CA GLY A 156 3.78 -13.51 6.39
C GLY A 156 4.67 -12.66 5.49
N GLU A 157 4.11 -12.16 4.41
CA GLU A 157 4.83 -11.40 3.39
C GLU A 157 4.36 -9.94 3.32
N PHE A 158 5.25 -9.05 2.91
CA PHE A 158 4.88 -7.65 2.70
C PHE A 158 5.32 -7.16 1.31
N PHE A 159 4.57 -6.20 0.78
CA PHE A 159 4.83 -5.53 -0.48
C PHE A 159 4.74 -4.03 -0.28
N VAL A 160 5.82 -3.30 -0.56
CA VAL A 160 5.86 -1.84 -0.39
C VAL A 160 6.51 -1.21 -1.61
N ILE A 161 5.94 -0.11 -2.11
CA ILE A 161 6.54 0.69 -3.18
C ILE A 161 7.06 2.00 -2.60
N VAL A 162 8.28 2.37 -2.97
CA VAL A 162 8.95 3.60 -2.53
C VAL A 162 9.81 4.18 -3.66
N PRO A 163 10.14 5.47 -3.63
CA PRO A 163 11.17 6.02 -4.51
C PRO A 163 12.55 5.44 -4.19
N ASN A 164 13.40 5.34 -5.21
CA ASN A 164 14.76 4.79 -5.10
C ASN A 164 15.64 5.52 -4.06
N ASP A 165 15.49 6.82 -3.91
CA ASP A 165 16.24 7.63 -2.94
C ASP A 165 15.92 7.30 -1.47
N ARG A 166 14.86 6.50 -1.22
CA ARG A 166 14.49 6.05 0.14
C ARG A 166 14.96 4.62 0.46
N LEU A 167 15.61 3.91 -0.47
CA LEU A 167 15.97 2.50 -0.30
C LEU A 167 16.86 2.23 0.91
N ASN A 168 17.87 3.06 1.15
CA ASN A 168 18.78 2.86 2.29
C ASN A 168 18.04 2.90 3.63
N GLU A 169 17.07 3.82 3.76
CA GLU A 169 16.24 3.90 4.97
C GLU A 169 15.34 2.64 5.09
N VAL A 170 14.73 2.23 3.97
CA VAL A 170 13.88 1.04 3.95
C VAL A 170 14.64 -0.21 4.35
N PHE A 171 15.82 -0.44 3.79
CA PHE A 171 16.68 -1.57 4.20
C PHE A 171 16.97 -1.54 5.70
N SER A 172 17.38 -0.38 6.22
CA SER A 172 17.65 -0.20 7.65
C SER A 172 16.43 -0.56 8.50
N TYR A 173 15.23 -0.10 8.11
CA TYR A 173 14.01 -0.38 8.87
C TYR A 173 13.57 -1.84 8.77
N VAL A 174 13.67 -2.46 7.60
CA VAL A 174 13.35 -3.87 7.42
C VAL A 174 14.23 -4.75 8.31
N TYR A 175 15.56 -4.54 8.26
CA TYR A 175 16.49 -5.35 9.05
C TYR A 175 16.41 -5.06 10.54
N ALA A 176 16.22 -3.80 10.95
CA ALA A 176 16.00 -3.45 12.38
C ALA A 176 14.77 -4.15 12.95
N ASN A 177 13.75 -4.39 12.14
CA ASN A 177 12.54 -5.14 12.50
C ASN A 177 12.68 -6.66 12.33
N LYS A 178 13.88 -7.20 12.05
CA LYS A 178 14.13 -8.63 11.85
C LYS A 178 13.23 -9.24 10.77
N MET A 179 13.04 -8.51 9.70
CA MET A 179 12.39 -8.96 8.47
C MET A 179 13.45 -9.06 7.36
N ASN A 180 13.13 -9.77 6.29
CA ASN A 180 14.03 -9.97 5.15
C ASN A 180 13.37 -9.48 3.85
N ILE A 181 14.18 -8.98 2.94
CA ILE A 181 13.78 -8.66 1.57
C ILE A 181 14.07 -9.90 0.72
N LEU A 182 13.10 -10.29 -0.08
CA LEU A 182 13.17 -11.43 -0.99
C LEU A 182 13.40 -11.00 -2.44
N GLU A 183 12.65 -10.00 -2.87
CA GLU A 183 12.65 -9.54 -4.26
C GLU A 183 12.57 -8.02 -4.31
N ILE A 184 13.25 -7.45 -5.31
CA ILE A 184 13.25 -6.02 -5.61
C ILE A 184 13.02 -5.84 -7.09
N GLU A 185 12.06 -5.00 -7.47
CA GLU A 185 11.83 -4.56 -8.85
C GLU A 185 12.01 -3.05 -8.95
N ILE A 186 12.85 -2.62 -9.89
CA ILE A 186 13.11 -1.19 -10.14
C ILE A 186 12.37 -0.76 -11.41
N ASN A 187 11.43 0.16 -11.26
CA ASN A 187 10.65 0.70 -12.35
C ASN A 187 11.10 2.15 -12.65
N LYS A 188 11.64 2.35 -13.83
CA LYS A 188 12.02 3.71 -14.30
C LYS A 188 10.76 4.52 -14.61
N TYR A 189 10.62 5.66 -13.96
CA TYR A 189 9.45 6.50 -14.14
C TYR A 189 9.80 7.99 -14.19
N LYS A 190 9.62 8.60 -15.37
CA LYS A 190 9.81 10.06 -15.62
C LYS A 190 11.07 10.62 -14.94
N ASN A 191 10.88 11.25 -13.79
CA ASN A 191 11.92 11.98 -13.07
C ASN A 191 12.44 11.25 -11.82
N ARG A 192 11.99 10.02 -11.56
CA ARG A 192 12.41 9.20 -10.41
C ARG A 192 12.17 7.72 -10.66
N ASP A 193 13.02 6.89 -10.15
CA ASP A 193 12.80 5.46 -10.14
C ASP A 193 11.92 5.07 -8.95
N LEU A 194 10.98 4.18 -9.20
CA LEU A 194 10.13 3.57 -8.19
C LEU A 194 10.59 2.14 -7.93
N VAL A 195 10.72 1.79 -6.68
CA VAL A 195 11.18 0.48 -6.27
C VAL A 195 10.09 -0.24 -5.49
N ILE A 196 9.77 -1.44 -5.92
CA ILE A 196 8.88 -2.34 -5.20
C ILE A 196 9.72 -3.36 -4.47
N LEU A 197 9.45 -3.48 -3.17
CA LEU A 197 10.08 -4.45 -2.30
C LEU A 197 9.05 -5.50 -1.89
N HIS A 198 9.41 -6.76 -2.10
CA HIS A 198 8.75 -7.91 -1.52
C HIS A 198 9.62 -8.47 -0.42
N GLY A 199 9.06 -8.64 0.74
CA GLY A 199 9.78 -9.17 1.89
C GLY A 199 8.93 -10.07 2.78
N LYS A 200 9.54 -10.62 3.83
CA LYS A 200 8.96 -11.64 4.70
C LYS A 200 9.40 -11.50 6.15
N LYS A 201 8.53 -11.86 7.06
CA LYS A 201 8.84 -11.98 8.48
C LYS A 201 9.31 -13.39 8.80
N GLY A 202 10.45 -13.53 9.49
CA GLY A 202 10.85 -14.79 10.16
C GLY A 202 11.71 -15.75 9.35
N GLU A 203 12.29 -15.38 8.22
CA GLU A 203 13.36 -16.13 7.58
C GLU A 203 14.75 -15.56 7.92
N LYS A 204 15.73 -16.46 8.03
CA LYS A 204 17.13 -16.04 8.15
C LYS A 204 17.76 -16.06 6.74
N ASN A 205 18.36 -14.92 6.35
CA ASN A 205 19.26 -14.77 5.19
C ASN A 205 18.78 -15.46 3.89
N SER A 206 17.79 -14.86 3.22
CA SER A 206 17.49 -15.19 1.84
C SER A 206 18.33 -14.31 0.90
N GLU A 207 18.74 -14.87 -0.24
CA GLU A 207 19.29 -14.06 -1.33
C GLU A 207 18.20 -13.10 -1.86
N ILE A 208 18.60 -11.85 -2.09
CA ILE A 208 17.70 -10.87 -2.70
C ILE A 208 17.71 -11.07 -4.21
N LYS A 209 16.54 -11.24 -4.80
CA LYS A 209 16.39 -11.30 -6.26
C LYS A 209 16.08 -9.91 -6.81
N PHE A 210 16.86 -9.48 -7.77
CA PHE A 210 16.59 -8.27 -8.56
C PHE A 210 15.84 -8.70 -9.83
N LEU A 211 14.71 -8.06 -10.11
CA LEU A 211 13.75 -8.42 -11.16
C LEU A 211 13.68 -7.36 -12.25
#